data_4b14294873365a989d8fba8e2edc16ff
#
_entry.id   4b14294873365a989d8fba8e2edc16ff
#
_cell.length_a   1.000
_cell.length_b   1.000
_cell.length_c   1.000
_cell.angle_alpha   90.00
_cell.angle_beta   90.00
_cell.angle_gamma   90.00
#
_symmetry.space_group_name_H-M   'P 1'
#
loop_
_entity.id
_entity.type
_entity.pdbx_description
1 polymer ?
#
loop_
_entity_poly.entity_id
_entity_poly.type
_entity_poly.pdbx_seq_one_letter_code
_entity_poly.pdbx_strand_id
1 'polypeptide(L)'
;MSRFAAFGNDLYTGKRSIDFVGRQRLWYAISGGIIALALIGIFGRGLNFGLEFRGGSEFRVPGVTHTQDFEQTGRSALSSAAGNADVVVTKLGTSTVRVQTEKLSAAETEAGKAKLAKAFGVPEDSITSSFVGASWGSSVSDKARNALVVFLILVSLVLAAYFRTWKMSLAALIALVHDLVITVGIYALAGFEITPASVIGFLTILGYSLYDTVVVFDKVRENTGEAVANGRMSYSQAANLAVNQTLVRSINTSVVALLPVTAILVVGFTVLGPGTLLDLSLALFVGIAVGTYSSIFIATPILADLREREPAMQQLRKRAERYQATRARAAQEAETGHGRPGEGTGTRADRPQDAVPAAQAAGTSRASTGRPVHPYAQPGPRNQPRRPPKSKR
;
A
#
# COMPACT_ATOMS: atom_id res chain seq x y z
N MET A 1 -25.98 -0.32 -11.45
CA MET A 1 -24.60 -0.27 -10.90
C MET A 1 -24.64 -0.63 -9.43
N SER A 2 -23.71 -1.45 -8.93
CA SER A 2 -23.63 -1.73 -7.48
C SER A 2 -23.34 -0.45 -6.71
N ARG A 3 -23.79 -0.36 -5.44
CA ARG A 3 -23.55 0.81 -4.57
C ARG A 3 -22.04 1.13 -4.47
N PHE A 4 -21.20 0.11 -4.52
CA PHE A 4 -19.74 0.23 -4.48
C PHE A 4 -19.18 0.87 -5.77
N ALA A 5 -19.68 0.47 -6.94
CA ALA A 5 -19.27 1.08 -8.21
C ALA A 5 -19.69 2.54 -8.33
N ALA A 6 -20.90 2.90 -7.81
CA ALA A 6 -21.34 4.29 -7.75
C ALA A 6 -20.45 5.13 -6.82
N PHE A 7 -20.12 4.61 -5.64
CA PHE A 7 -19.21 5.25 -4.69
C PHE A 7 -17.82 5.49 -5.29
N GLY A 8 -17.25 4.46 -5.97
CA GLY A 8 -15.95 4.58 -6.64
C GLY A 8 -15.97 5.64 -7.74
N ASN A 9 -17.05 5.71 -8.52
CA ASN A 9 -17.22 6.74 -9.55
C ASN A 9 -17.35 8.15 -8.96
N ASP A 10 -18.04 8.30 -7.82
CA ASP A 10 -18.17 9.58 -7.12
C ASP A 10 -16.82 10.07 -6.59
N LEU A 11 -15.94 9.16 -6.09
CA LEU A 11 -14.58 9.48 -5.68
C LEU A 11 -13.72 9.88 -6.88
N TYR A 12 -13.80 9.10 -7.97
CA TYR A 12 -13.03 9.37 -9.19
C TYR A 12 -13.39 10.71 -9.83
N THR A 13 -14.68 11.05 -9.86
CA THR A 13 -15.18 12.31 -10.44
C THR A 13 -15.05 13.51 -9.51
N GLY A 14 -14.60 13.30 -8.26
CA GLY A 14 -14.47 14.35 -7.26
C GLY A 14 -15.80 14.85 -6.67
N LYS A 15 -16.92 14.15 -6.93
CA LYS A 15 -18.23 14.47 -6.31
C LYS A 15 -18.22 14.17 -4.81
N ARG A 16 -17.48 13.15 -4.42
CA ARG A 16 -17.14 12.85 -3.03
C ARG A 16 -15.63 12.90 -2.88
N SER A 17 -15.16 13.34 -1.75
CA SER A 17 -13.74 13.38 -1.43
C SER A 17 -13.53 13.02 0.03
N ILE A 18 -12.63 12.08 0.26
CA ILE A 18 -12.12 11.76 1.60
C ILE A 18 -10.86 12.60 1.77
N ASP A 19 -10.76 13.29 2.89
CA ASP A 19 -9.62 14.16 3.18
C ASP A 19 -8.49 13.35 3.83
N PHE A 20 -7.58 12.84 2.99
CA PHE A 20 -6.38 12.12 3.41
C PHE A 20 -5.23 13.07 3.75
N VAL A 21 -4.98 14.04 2.88
CA VAL A 21 -3.84 14.97 2.98
C VAL A 21 -4.10 16.04 4.04
N GLY A 22 -5.32 16.57 4.18
CA GLY A 22 -5.64 17.56 5.21
C GLY A 22 -5.63 16.98 6.64
N ARG A 23 -5.83 15.66 6.78
CA ARG A 23 -5.77 14.96 8.08
C ARG A 23 -4.45 14.24 8.33
N GLN A 24 -3.37 14.64 7.68
CA GLN A 24 -2.06 14.00 7.77
C GLN A 24 -1.55 13.82 9.21
N ARG A 25 -1.81 14.76 10.12
CA ARG A 25 -1.41 14.66 11.53
C ARG A 25 -2.03 13.44 12.24
N LEU A 26 -3.29 13.10 11.90
CA LEU A 26 -3.97 11.92 12.42
C LEU A 26 -3.28 10.64 11.90
N TRP A 27 -3.00 10.57 10.59
CA TRP A 27 -2.36 9.41 10.00
C TRP A 27 -0.94 9.21 10.50
N TYR A 28 -0.18 10.30 10.66
CA TYR A 28 1.16 10.24 11.26
C TYR A 28 1.12 9.81 12.72
N ALA A 29 0.12 10.23 13.51
CA ALA A 29 -0.04 9.78 14.89
C ALA A 29 -0.37 8.29 14.97
N ILE A 30 -1.28 7.80 14.11
CA ILE A 30 -1.62 6.37 14.04
C ILE A 30 -0.39 5.56 13.62
N SER A 31 0.27 5.92 12.51
CA SER A 31 1.48 5.23 12.07
C SER A 31 2.62 5.31 13.07
N GLY A 32 2.81 6.46 13.69
CA GLY A 32 3.81 6.63 14.76
C GLY A 32 3.55 5.72 15.94
N GLY A 33 2.28 5.55 16.33
CA GLY A 33 1.86 4.59 17.34
C GLY A 33 2.14 3.14 16.94
N ILE A 34 1.83 2.76 15.70
CA ILE A 34 2.10 1.42 15.17
C ILE A 34 3.61 1.16 15.08
N ILE A 35 4.40 2.14 14.60
CA ILE A 35 5.87 2.03 14.57
C ILE A 35 6.44 1.92 16.00
N ALA A 36 5.94 2.70 16.95
CA ALA A 36 6.39 2.60 18.34
C ALA A 36 6.14 1.20 18.92
N LEU A 37 4.95 0.63 18.68
CA LEU A 37 4.63 -0.75 19.06
C LEU A 37 5.54 -1.76 18.34
N ALA A 38 5.78 -1.56 17.04
CA ALA A 38 6.71 -2.40 16.26
C ALA A 38 8.12 -2.37 16.84
N LEU A 39 8.64 -1.20 17.18
CA LEU A 39 9.96 -1.04 17.79
C LEU A 39 10.02 -1.65 19.20
N ILE A 40 8.97 -1.50 20.01
CA ILE A 40 8.86 -2.18 21.31
C ILE A 40 8.90 -3.70 21.12
N GLY A 41 8.22 -4.24 20.10
CA GLY A 41 8.31 -5.65 19.76
C GLY A 41 9.72 -6.08 19.39
N ILE A 42 10.36 -5.34 18.47
CA ILE A 42 11.70 -5.65 17.96
C ILE A 42 12.76 -5.58 19.06
N PHE A 43 12.77 -4.52 19.87
CA PHE A 43 13.81 -4.31 20.89
C PHE A 43 13.47 -4.91 22.24
N GLY A 44 12.18 -5.03 22.61
CA GLY A 44 11.74 -5.56 23.90
C GLY A 44 11.62 -7.09 23.90
N ARG A 45 10.97 -7.67 22.88
CA ARG A 45 10.81 -9.13 22.75
C ARG A 45 11.93 -9.78 21.96
N GLY A 46 12.53 -9.01 21.03
CA GLY A 46 13.54 -9.51 20.10
C GLY A 46 12.94 -10.17 18.87
N LEU A 47 13.80 -10.48 17.89
CA LEU A 47 13.45 -11.19 16.68
C LEU A 47 13.70 -12.68 16.85
N ASN A 48 12.71 -13.50 16.52
CA ASN A 48 12.82 -14.94 16.55
C ASN A 48 13.37 -15.44 15.20
N PHE A 49 14.69 -15.51 15.10
CA PHE A 49 15.35 -16.03 13.90
C PHE A 49 15.28 -17.55 13.85
N GLY A 50 14.97 -18.08 12.66
CA GLY A 50 14.97 -19.49 12.38
C GLY A 50 16.36 -20.12 12.47
N LEU A 51 16.34 -21.45 12.51
CA LEU A 51 17.55 -22.27 12.57
C LEU A 51 18.51 -22.00 11.41
N GLU A 52 17.96 -21.64 10.26
CA GLU A 52 18.72 -21.30 9.04
C GLU A 52 19.62 -20.07 9.21
N PHE A 53 19.31 -19.21 10.16
CA PHE A 53 20.09 -18.02 10.49
C PHE A 53 21.01 -18.21 11.69
N ARG A 54 20.55 -18.93 12.72
CA ARG A 54 21.30 -19.13 13.95
C ARG A 54 22.27 -20.30 13.86
N GLY A 55 21.93 -21.31 13.04
CA GLY A 55 22.54 -22.63 13.11
C GLY A 55 22.06 -23.42 14.32
N GLY A 56 22.38 -24.69 14.39
CA GLY A 56 22.00 -25.57 15.50
C GLY A 56 21.29 -26.83 15.05
N SER A 57 20.65 -27.52 15.98
CA SER A 57 19.88 -28.75 15.78
C SER A 57 18.41 -28.51 16.08
N GLU A 58 17.53 -29.03 15.24
CA GLU A 58 16.09 -28.96 15.37
C GLU A 58 15.48 -30.36 15.42
N PHE A 59 14.53 -30.54 16.30
CA PHE A 59 13.69 -31.74 16.36
C PHE A 59 12.23 -31.31 16.14
N ARG A 60 11.52 -32.00 15.27
CA ARG A 60 10.07 -31.88 15.09
C ARG A 60 9.41 -33.13 15.61
N VAL A 61 8.56 -32.96 16.61
CA VAL A 61 7.83 -34.01 17.33
C VAL A 61 6.36 -33.88 16.95
N PRO A 62 5.87 -34.67 15.96
CA PRO A 62 4.46 -34.69 15.57
C PRO A 62 3.64 -35.54 16.50
N GLY A 63 2.30 -35.37 16.50
CA GLY A 63 1.38 -36.20 17.23
C GLY A 63 1.33 -35.97 18.74
N VAL A 64 1.82 -34.86 19.21
CA VAL A 64 1.76 -34.51 20.64
C VAL A 64 0.32 -34.18 21.01
N THR A 65 -0.28 -35.06 21.87
CA THR A 65 -1.66 -34.91 22.36
C THR A 65 -1.78 -34.07 23.61
N HIS A 66 -0.76 -34.04 24.47
CA HIS A 66 -0.72 -33.22 25.69
C HIS A 66 0.13 -31.98 25.45
N THR A 67 -0.54 -30.86 25.22
CA THR A 67 0.11 -29.59 24.91
C THR A 67 0.14 -28.61 26.11
N GLN A 68 -0.22 -29.06 27.29
CA GLN A 68 0.04 -28.30 28.52
C GLN A 68 1.51 -28.57 28.93
N ASP A 69 2.25 -27.52 29.23
CA ASP A 69 3.65 -27.56 29.65
C ASP A 69 4.65 -28.13 28.60
N PHE A 70 4.29 -28.09 27.30
CA PHE A 70 5.17 -28.57 26.23
C PHE A 70 6.56 -27.91 26.23
N GLU A 71 6.64 -26.62 26.63
CA GLU A 71 7.91 -25.89 26.73
C GLU A 71 8.83 -26.49 27.79
N GLN A 72 8.29 -26.73 28.99
CA GLN A 72 9.06 -27.30 30.08
C GLN A 72 9.42 -28.74 29.79
N THR A 73 8.50 -29.51 29.24
CA THR A 73 8.72 -30.93 28.85
C THR A 73 9.82 -31.04 27.80
N GLY A 74 9.76 -30.27 26.73
CA GLY A 74 10.76 -30.28 25.66
C GLY A 74 12.12 -29.79 26.15
N ARG A 75 12.13 -28.72 26.93
CA ARG A 75 13.36 -28.16 27.53
C ARG A 75 14.02 -29.14 28.47
N SER A 76 13.27 -29.77 29.39
CA SER A 76 13.79 -30.75 30.33
C SER A 76 14.30 -32.02 29.66
N ALA A 77 13.60 -32.50 28.63
CA ALA A 77 14.02 -33.69 27.87
C ALA A 77 15.34 -33.46 27.14
N LEU A 78 15.50 -32.28 26.50
CA LEU A 78 16.68 -32.04 25.69
C LEU A 78 17.88 -31.51 26.53
N SER A 79 17.66 -30.71 27.55
CA SER A 79 18.74 -30.26 28.44
C SER A 79 19.42 -31.43 29.17
N SER A 80 18.69 -32.50 29.44
CA SER A 80 19.25 -33.74 29.97
C SER A 80 20.10 -34.55 28.95
N ALA A 81 19.99 -34.22 27.64
CA ALA A 81 20.78 -34.84 26.58
C ALA A 81 21.95 -33.95 26.13
N ALA A 82 21.75 -32.67 26.11
CA ALA A 82 22.64 -31.67 25.53
C ALA A 82 23.35 -30.77 26.58
N GLY A 83 23.22 -31.09 27.88
CA GLY A 83 23.77 -30.27 28.95
C GLY A 83 23.00 -28.94 29.11
N ASN A 84 23.68 -27.84 29.44
CA ASN A 84 23.08 -26.52 29.65
C ASN A 84 22.86 -25.71 28.33
N ALA A 85 22.66 -26.40 27.22
CA ALA A 85 22.38 -25.74 25.94
C ALA A 85 21.08 -24.92 25.98
N ASP A 86 21.04 -23.79 25.30
CA ASP A 86 19.84 -22.97 25.17
C ASP A 86 18.82 -23.72 24.29
N VAL A 87 17.70 -24.12 24.91
CA VAL A 87 16.65 -24.90 24.27
C VAL A 87 15.42 -24.03 24.07
N VAL A 88 15.06 -23.82 22.82
CA VAL A 88 13.84 -23.09 22.43
C VAL A 88 12.80 -24.13 22.01
N VAL A 89 11.64 -24.11 22.67
CA VAL A 89 10.53 -25.01 22.35
C VAL A 89 9.35 -24.21 21.83
N THR A 90 8.85 -24.57 20.69
CA THR A 90 7.76 -23.85 20.02
C THR A 90 6.69 -24.86 19.57
N LYS A 91 5.42 -24.52 19.81
CA LYS A 91 4.31 -25.33 19.29
C LYS A 91 4.03 -24.95 17.84
N LEU A 92 3.94 -25.93 16.97
CA LEU A 92 3.65 -25.77 15.56
C LEU A 92 2.27 -26.37 15.23
N GLY A 93 1.29 -25.54 14.88
CA GLY A 93 -0.07 -26.00 14.65
C GLY A 93 -0.73 -26.57 15.91
N THR A 94 -1.51 -27.64 15.74
CA THR A 94 -2.30 -28.23 16.84
C THR A 94 -1.59 -29.34 17.60
N SER A 95 -0.71 -30.10 16.95
CA SER A 95 -0.17 -31.35 17.48
C SER A 95 1.32 -31.58 17.25
N THR A 96 2.06 -30.58 16.75
CA THR A 96 3.51 -30.71 16.55
C THR A 96 4.25 -29.77 17.50
N VAL A 97 5.31 -30.27 18.12
CA VAL A 97 6.23 -29.48 18.93
C VAL A 97 7.59 -29.46 18.22
N ARG A 98 8.17 -28.28 18.11
CA ARG A 98 9.51 -28.04 17.61
C ARG A 98 10.43 -27.68 18.75
N VAL A 99 11.56 -28.39 18.83
CA VAL A 99 12.60 -28.16 19.83
C VAL A 99 13.88 -27.83 19.11
N GLN A 100 14.42 -26.63 19.35
CA GLN A 100 15.65 -26.14 18.76
C GLN A 100 16.70 -25.97 19.84
N THR A 101 17.94 -26.28 19.49
CA THR A 101 19.07 -26.14 20.41
C THR A 101 20.36 -25.82 19.64
N GLU A 102 21.42 -25.52 20.34
CA GLU A 102 22.74 -25.42 19.77
C GLU A 102 23.16 -26.71 19.04
N LYS A 103 24.31 -26.69 18.36
CA LYS A 103 24.82 -27.82 17.61
C LYS A 103 25.01 -29.04 18.50
N LEU A 104 24.33 -30.13 18.13
CA LEU A 104 24.51 -31.45 18.71
C LEU A 104 25.41 -32.33 17.82
N SER A 105 26.17 -33.23 18.45
CA SER A 105 26.81 -34.36 17.76
C SER A 105 25.77 -35.41 17.30
N ALA A 106 26.17 -36.30 16.42
CA ALA A 106 25.28 -37.38 15.98
C ALA A 106 24.76 -38.26 17.15
N ALA A 107 25.62 -38.58 18.12
CA ALA A 107 25.24 -39.32 19.31
C ALA A 107 24.24 -38.57 20.21
N GLU A 108 24.46 -37.28 20.42
CA GLU A 108 23.54 -36.42 21.19
C GLU A 108 22.20 -36.23 20.45
N THR A 109 22.21 -36.20 19.13
CA THR A 109 21.00 -36.10 18.31
C THR A 109 20.13 -37.35 18.47
N GLU A 110 20.69 -38.55 18.39
CA GLU A 110 19.95 -39.79 18.61
C GLU A 110 19.48 -39.91 20.08
N ALA A 111 20.31 -39.56 21.04
CA ALA A 111 19.89 -39.54 22.45
C ALA A 111 18.78 -38.49 22.69
N GLY A 112 18.83 -37.36 21.99
CA GLY A 112 17.81 -36.31 22.04
C GLY A 112 16.46 -36.79 21.49
N LYS A 113 16.45 -37.51 20.34
CA LYS A 113 15.24 -38.11 19.77
C LYS A 113 14.60 -39.09 20.77
N ALA A 114 15.38 -40.04 21.31
CA ALA A 114 14.89 -41.01 22.25
C ALA A 114 14.28 -40.37 23.50
N LYS A 115 14.89 -39.30 24.03
CA LYS A 115 14.37 -38.60 25.20
C LYS A 115 13.12 -37.79 24.89
N LEU A 116 13.07 -37.11 23.74
CA LEU A 116 11.88 -36.37 23.28
C LEU A 116 10.72 -37.33 23.00
N ALA A 117 10.98 -38.49 22.37
CA ALA A 117 10.00 -39.56 22.16
C ALA A 117 9.34 -40.00 23.44
N LYS A 118 10.17 -40.31 24.46
CA LYS A 118 9.71 -40.70 25.79
C LYS A 118 8.95 -39.57 26.51
N ALA A 119 9.42 -38.35 26.41
CA ALA A 119 8.82 -37.20 27.10
C ALA A 119 7.44 -36.82 26.52
N PHE A 120 7.27 -36.90 25.22
CA PHE A 120 6.03 -36.55 24.54
C PHE A 120 5.12 -37.77 24.23
N GLY A 121 5.58 -38.99 24.53
CA GLY A 121 4.81 -40.23 24.30
C GLY A 121 4.56 -40.57 22.84
N VAL A 122 5.51 -40.23 21.95
CA VAL A 122 5.42 -40.46 20.51
C VAL A 122 6.48 -41.49 20.06
N PRO A 123 6.26 -42.22 18.93
CA PRO A 123 7.28 -43.09 18.38
C PRO A 123 8.54 -42.31 17.97
N GLU A 124 9.72 -42.85 18.26
CA GLU A 124 11.00 -42.22 17.93
C GLU A 124 11.17 -41.99 16.44
N ASP A 125 10.72 -42.92 15.61
CA ASP A 125 10.74 -42.86 14.14
C ASP A 125 9.88 -41.73 13.57
N SER A 126 8.90 -41.22 14.35
CA SER A 126 8.10 -40.08 13.95
C SER A 126 8.82 -38.74 14.12
N ILE A 127 9.87 -38.70 14.94
CA ILE A 127 10.61 -37.49 15.21
C ILE A 127 11.63 -37.25 14.10
N THR A 128 11.47 -36.11 13.40
CA THR A 128 12.45 -35.68 12.41
C THR A 128 13.47 -34.78 13.07
N SER A 129 14.75 -34.94 12.72
CA SER A 129 15.83 -34.05 13.13
C SER A 129 16.48 -33.42 11.93
N SER A 130 16.82 -32.14 12.04
CA SER A 130 17.60 -31.39 11.06
C SER A 130 18.72 -30.65 11.76
N PHE A 131 19.83 -30.45 11.04
CA PHE A 131 21.01 -29.76 11.53
C PHE A 131 21.43 -28.68 10.54
N VAL A 132 21.70 -27.50 11.05
CA VAL A 132 22.25 -26.37 10.28
C VAL A 132 23.57 -25.95 10.90
N GLY A 133 24.65 -26.00 10.14
CA GLY A 133 25.96 -25.53 10.61
C GLY A 133 25.99 -24.02 10.83
N ALA A 134 26.72 -23.55 11.84
CA ALA A 134 26.84 -22.12 12.17
C ALA A 134 27.41 -21.30 11.02
N SER A 135 28.34 -21.86 10.23
CA SER A 135 28.87 -21.22 9.02
C SER A 135 27.83 -21.01 7.93
N TRP A 136 26.86 -21.92 7.83
CA TRP A 136 25.73 -21.80 6.92
C TRP A 136 24.80 -20.66 7.37
N GLY A 137 24.43 -20.63 8.66
CA GLY A 137 23.58 -19.60 9.23
C GLY A 137 24.16 -18.19 9.04
N SER A 138 25.46 -18.00 9.30
CA SER A 138 26.13 -16.72 9.06
C SER A 138 26.12 -16.34 7.57
N SER A 139 26.39 -17.31 6.67
CA SER A 139 26.35 -17.07 5.22
C SER A 139 24.96 -16.67 4.74
N VAL A 140 23.89 -17.30 5.25
CA VAL A 140 22.50 -16.97 4.91
C VAL A 140 22.13 -15.57 5.42
N SER A 141 22.54 -15.23 6.65
CA SER A 141 22.31 -13.90 7.23
C SER A 141 23.01 -12.80 6.42
N ASP A 142 24.25 -13.01 6.02
CA ASP A 142 25.00 -12.07 5.18
C ASP A 142 24.37 -11.88 3.80
N LYS A 143 23.93 -12.97 3.17
CA LYS A 143 23.21 -12.91 1.89
C LYS A 143 21.88 -12.19 2.00
N ALA A 144 21.10 -12.43 3.05
CA ALA A 144 19.84 -11.75 3.30
C ALA A 144 20.02 -10.24 3.49
N ARG A 145 21.00 -9.84 4.31
CA ARG A 145 21.37 -8.43 4.51
C ARG A 145 21.82 -7.77 3.20
N ASN A 146 22.71 -8.41 2.47
CA ASN A 146 23.22 -7.89 1.20
C ASN A 146 22.10 -7.76 0.16
N ALA A 147 21.19 -8.74 0.07
CA ALA A 147 20.04 -8.68 -0.81
C ALA A 147 19.13 -7.48 -0.49
N LEU A 148 18.86 -7.22 0.80
CA LEU A 148 18.08 -6.05 1.22
C LEU A 148 18.77 -4.74 0.82
N VAL A 149 20.05 -4.60 1.10
CA VAL A 149 20.82 -3.39 0.76
C VAL A 149 20.85 -3.16 -0.75
N VAL A 150 21.18 -4.18 -1.53
CA VAL A 150 21.19 -4.10 -3.00
C VAL A 150 19.81 -3.75 -3.54
N PHE A 151 18.76 -4.38 -3.01
CA PHE A 151 17.39 -4.08 -3.38
C PHE A 151 17.03 -2.61 -3.13
N LEU A 152 17.32 -2.08 -1.93
CA LEU A 152 17.02 -0.69 -1.59
C LEU A 152 17.79 0.31 -2.47
N ILE A 153 19.05 0.04 -2.77
CA ILE A 153 19.86 0.87 -3.68
C ILE A 153 19.26 0.84 -5.08
N LEU A 154 18.97 -0.35 -5.62
CA LEU A 154 18.42 -0.50 -6.97
C LEU A 154 17.07 0.18 -7.10
N VAL A 155 16.17 -0.02 -6.14
CA VAL A 155 14.87 0.64 -6.10
C VAL A 155 15.02 2.16 -6.01
N SER A 156 15.95 2.66 -5.19
CA SER A 156 16.21 4.10 -5.08
C SER A 156 16.65 4.70 -6.41
N LEU A 157 17.53 4.01 -7.15
CA LEU A 157 17.99 4.45 -8.47
C LEU A 157 16.86 4.43 -9.50
N VAL A 158 16.05 3.37 -9.52
CA VAL A 158 14.89 3.26 -10.43
C VAL A 158 13.89 4.38 -10.15
N LEU A 159 13.56 4.63 -8.88
CA LEU A 159 12.64 5.71 -8.51
C LEU A 159 13.19 7.09 -8.85
N ALA A 160 14.47 7.33 -8.61
CA ALA A 160 15.12 8.59 -8.96
C ALA A 160 15.08 8.86 -10.47
N ALA A 161 15.33 7.82 -11.28
CA ALA A 161 15.26 7.89 -12.73
C ALA A 161 13.82 8.09 -13.23
N TYR A 162 12.86 7.37 -12.62
CA TYR A 162 11.46 7.40 -13.03
C TYR A 162 10.78 8.74 -12.73
N PHE A 163 10.85 9.20 -11.48
CA PHE A 163 10.14 10.41 -11.06
C PHE A 163 10.87 11.71 -11.43
N ARG A 164 12.15 11.67 -11.70
CA ARG A 164 13.01 12.85 -11.94
C ARG A 164 12.94 13.92 -10.84
N THR A 165 12.34 13.61 -9.71
CA THR A 165 12.19 14.47 -8.53
C THR A 165 12.59 13.69 -7.29
N TRP A 166 13.68 14.12 -6.66
CA TRP A 166 14.22 13.42 -5.49
C TRP A 166 13.23 13.31 -4.31
N LYS A 167 12.28 14.28 -4.21
CA LYS A 167 11.26 14.27 -3.14
C LYS A 167 10.24 13.15 -3.29
N MET A 168 9.84 12.82 -4.53
CA MET A 168 8.95 11.68 -4.78
C MET A 168 9.66 10.37 -4.45
N SER A 169 10.93 10.23 -4.87
CA SER A 169 11.73 9.05 -4.54
C SER A 169 11.93 8.92 -3.04
N LEU A 170 12.24 10.02 -2.34
CA LEU A 170 12.40 10.01 -0.89
C LEU A 170 11.10 9.63 -0.17
N ALA A 171 9.96 10.19 -0.56
CA ALA A 171 8.66 9.84 0.04
C ALA A 171 8.31 8.36 -0.15
N ALA A 172 8.57 7.79 -1.34
CA ALA A 172 8.39 6.38 -1.59
C ALA A 172 9.33 5.50 -0.75
N LEU A 173 10.60 5.89 -0.59
CA LEU A 173 11.56 5.18 0.26
C LEU A 173 11.17 5.21 1.75
N ILE A 174 10.69 6.35 2.24
CA ILE A 174 10.19 6.46 3.62
C ILE A 174 9.00 5.50 3.82
N ALA A 175 8.08 5.43 2.85
CA ALA A 175 6.96 4.49 2.89
C ALA A 175 7.44 3.02 2.89
N LEU A 176 8.44 2.66 2.07
CA LEU A 176 9.02 1.32 2.06
C LEU A 176 9.66 0.94 3.41
N VAL A 177 10.43 1.86 4.00
CA VAL A 177 11.03 1.64 5.32
C VAL A 177 9.96 1.49 6.40
N HIS A 178 8.92 2.31 6.34
CA HIS A 178 7.75 2.21 7.21
C HIS A 178 7.11 0.81 7.11
N ASP A 179 6.88 0.31 5.90
CA ASP A 179 6.27 -1.01 5.68
C ASP A 179 7.14 -2.14 6.21
N LEU A 180 8.44 -2.07 5.97
CA LEU A 180 9.39 -3.06 6.48
C LEU A 180 9.41 -3.07 8.01
N VAL A 181 9.52 -1.89 8.65
CA VAL A 181 9.55 -1.78 10.12
C VAL A 181 8.29 -2.33 10.75
N ILE A 182 7.12 -2.00 10.21
CA ILE A 182 5.85 -2.50 10.75
C ILE A 182 5.72 -4.02 10.54
N THR A 183 6.08 -4.53 9.35
CA THR A 183 6.00 -5.96 9.05
C THR A 183 6.91 -6.76 9.98
N VAL A 184 8.16 -6.35 10.13
CA VAL A 184 9.12 -6.99 11.06
C VAL A 184 8.67 -6.83 12.51
N GLY A 185 8.09 -5.67 12.87
CA GLY A 185 7.53 -5.44 14.19
C GLY A 185 6.36 -6.36 14.53
N ILE A 186 5.45 -6.61 13.59
CA ILE A 186 4.36 -7.58 13.76
C ILE A 186 4.93 -8.99 13.99
N TYR A 187 5.97 -9.38 13.24
CA TYR A 187 6.66 -10.64 13.44
C TYR A 187 7.25 -10.75 14.85
N ALA A 188 7.92 -9.70 15.33
CA ALA A 188 8.48 -9.66 16.67
C ALA A 188 7.41 -9.75 17.77
N LEU A 189 6.32 -8.97 17.64
CA LEU A 189 5.22 -8.95 18.60
C LEU A 189 4.47 -10.27 18.68
N ALA A 190 4.19 -10.88 17.52
CA ALA A 190 3.51 -12.17 17.44
C ALA A 190 4.43 -13.35 17.79
N GLY A 191 5.76 -13.15 17.77
CA GLY A 191 6.74 -14.21 17.98
C GLY A 191 6.90 -15.14 16.77
N PHE A 192 6.51 -14.67 15.57
CA PHE A 192 6.69 -15.44 14.35
C PHE A 192 8.17 -15.62 14.04
N GLU A 193 8.50 -16.77 13.48
CA GLU A 193 9.87 -17.08 13.11
C GLU A 193 10.26 -16.39 11.81
N ILE A 194 11.43 -15.79 11.81
CA ILE A 194 12.03 -15.21 10.61
C ILE A 194 12.89 -16.29 9.95
N THR A 195 12.38 -16.85 8.86
CA THR A 195 13.06 -17.84 8.02
C THR A 195 13.57 -17.19 6.73
N PRO A 196 14.43 -17.83 5.95
CA PRO A 196 14.78 -17.36 4.61
C PRO A 196 13.55 -17.12 3.71
N ALA A 197 12.50 -17.93 3.86
CA ALA A 197 11.24 -17.75 3.15
C ALA A 197 10.53 -16.46 3.57
N SER A 198 10.50 -16.14 4.86
CA SER A 198 9.96 -14.87 5.35
C SER A 198 10.73 -13.67 4.79
N VAL A 199 12.06 -13.76 4.72
CA VAL A 199 12.91 -12.68 4.15
C VAL A 199 12.62 -12.49 2.66
N ILE A 200 12.47 -13.58 1.90
CA ILE A 200 12.03 -13.49 0.49
C ILE A 200 10.66 -12.81 0.41
N GLY A 201 9.74 -13.18 1.31
CA GLY A 201 8.45 -12.51 1.44
C GLY A 201 8.59 -11.00 1.69
N PHE A 202 9.43 -10.58 2.64
CA PHE A 202 9.66 -9.17 2.93
C PHE A 202 10.20 -8.40 1.72
N LEU A 203 11.17 -8.95 0.99
CA LEU A 203 11.68 -8.32 -0.22
C LEU A 203 10.61 -8.23 -1.32
N THR A 204 9.81 -9.26 -1.47
CA THR A 204 8.71 -9.31 -2.46
C THR A 204 7.64 -8.26 -2.15
N ILE A 205 7.28 -8.07 -0.89
CA ILE A 205 6.32 -7.06 -0.45
C ILE A 205 6.80 -5.65 -0.74
N LEU A 206 8.08 -5.38 -0.52
CA LEU A 206 8.62 -4.05 -0.81
C LEU A 206 8.41 -3.69 -2.29
N GLY A 207 8.58 -4.66 -3.21
CA GLY A 207 8.27 -4.46 -4.63
C GLY A 207 6.77 -4.22 -4.88
N TYR A 208 5.91 -4.99 -4.21
CA TYR A 208 4.46 -4.84 -4.34
C TYR A 208 3.95 -3.48 -3.80
N SER A 209 4.38 -3.09 -2.61
CA SER A 209 4.04 -1.80 -1.99
C SER A 209 4.49 -0.62 -2.84
N LEU A 210 5.69 -0.75 -3.44
CA LEU A 210 6.22 0.24 -4.35
C LEU A 210 5.33 0.42 -5.58
N TYR A 211 4.81 -0.67 -6.16
CA TYR A 211 3.93 -0.60 -7.33
C TYR A 211 2.71 0.29 -7.06
N ASP A 212 2.04 0.11 -5.93
CA ASP A 212 0.87 0.91 -5.57
C ASP A 212 1.24 2.39 -5.31
N THR A 213 2.34 2.62 -4.58
CA THR A 213 2.86 3.96 -4.33
C THR A 213 3.20 4.70 -5.63
N VAL A 214 3.83 4.04 -6.60
CA VAL A 214 4.16 4.63 -7.91
C VAL A 214 2.90 5.03 -8.66
N VAL A 215 1.87 4.19 -8.67
CA VAL A 215 0.58 4.49 -9.32
C VAL A 215 -0.09 5.72 -8.73
N VAL A 216 -0.11 5.83 -7.40
CA VAL A 216 -0.66 7.01 -6.72
C VAL A 216 0.16 8.25 -7.05
N PHE A 217 1.49 8.16 -7.01
CA PHE A 217 2.38 9.30 -7.30
C PHE A 217 2.32 9.76 -8.75
N ASP A 218 2.12 8.84 -9.69
CA ASP A 218 1.89 9.21 -11.09
C ASP A 218 0.59 10.03 -11.23
N LYS A 219 -0.46 9.63 -10.53
CA LYS A 219 -1.72 10.39 -10.52
C LYS A 219 -1.57 11.73 -9.81
N VAL A 220 -0.79 11.81 -8.74
CA VAL A 220 -0.42 13.08 -8.10
C VAL A 220 0.30 13.99 -9.08
N ARG A 221 1.24 13.46 -9.85
CA ARG A 221 2.00 14.22 -10.85
C ARG A 221 1.10 14.75 -11.97
N GLU A 222 0.19 13.91 -12.48
CA GLU A 222 -0.79 14.30 -13.49
C GLU A 222 -1.68 15.44 -12.99
N ASN A 223 -2.35 15.26 -11.84
CA ASN A 223 -3.24 16.26 -11.25
C ASN A 223 -2.51 17.57 -10.89
N THR A 224 -1.25 17.45 -10.43
CA THR A 224 -0.41 18.63 -10.13
C THR A 224 -0.07 19.40 -11.41
N GLY A 225 0.22 18.71 -12.51
CA GLY A 225 0.45 19.33 -13.81
C GLY A 225 -0.76 20.17 -14.25
N GLU A 226 -1.96 19.62 -14.14
CA GLU A 226 -3.20 20.34 -14.42
C GLU A 226 -3.43 21.51 -13.45
N ALA A 227 -3.17 21.32 -12.16
CA ALA A 227 -3.32 22.37 -11.14
C ALA A 227 -2.38 23.56 -11.42
N VAL A 228 -1.13 23.29 -11.81
CA VAL A 228 -0.16 24.34 -12.19
C VAL A 228 -0.61 25.10 -13.43
N ALA A 229 -1.16 24.40 -14.43
CA ALA A 229 -1.64 25.01 -15.66
C ALA A 229 -2.86 25.92 -15.43
N ASN A 230 -3.82 25.50 -14.62
CA ASN A 230 -5.10 26.22 -14.44
C ASN A 230 -5.18 27.08 -13.17
N GLY A 231 -4.31 26.88 -12.18
CA GLY A 231 -4.27 27.64 -10.92
C GLY A 231 -5.50 27.46 -10.01
N ARG A 232 -6.30 26.40 -10.21
CA ARG A 232 -7.59 26.19 -9.50
C ARG A 232 -7.47 25.44 -8.19
N MET A 233 -6.42 24.64 -8.03
CA MET A 233 -6.18 23.77 -6.88
C MET A 233 -4.75 23.95 -6.37
N SER A 234 -4.56 23.80 -5.05
CA SER A 234 -3.23 23.72 -4.45
C SER A 234 -2.61 22.33 -4.70
N TYR A 235 -1.31 22.19 -4.39
CA TYR A 235 -0.63 20.89 -4.48
C TYR A 235 -1.30 19.84 -3.60
N SER A 236 -1.59 20.16 -2.33
CA SER A 236 -2.26 19.25 -1.40
C SER A 236 -3.66 18.85 -1.87
N GLN A 237 -4.42 19.78 -2.46
CA GLN A 237 -5.73 19.45 -3.03
C GLN A 237 -5.61 18.53 -4.25
N ALA A 238 -4.63 18.77 -5.13
CA ALA A 238 -4.36 17.91 -6.28
C ALA A 238 -3.90 16.50 -5.84
N ALA A 239 -3.03 16.42 -4.82
CA ALA A 239 -2.58 15.17 -4.23
C ALA A 239 -3.75 14.41 -3.56
N ASN A 240 -4.59 15.09 -2.79
CA ASN A 240 -5.76 14.48 -2.18
C ASN A 240 -6.75 13.94 -3.22
N LEU A 241 -6.96 14.67 -4.30
CA LEU A 241 -7.79 14.22 -5.42
C LEU A 241 -7.19 12.96 -6.07
N ALA A 242 -5.87 12.90 -6.25
CA ALA A 242 -5.18 11.75 -6.82
C ALA A 242 -5.39 10.48 -5.97
N VAL A 243 -5.24 10.59 -4.64
CA VAL A 243 -5.53 9.46 -3.72
C VAL A 243 -6.97 8.99 -3.86
N ASN A 244 -7.94 9.91 -3.87
CA ASN A 244 -9.35 9.56 -4.05
C ASN A 244 -9.62 8.86 -5.39
N GLN A 245 -8.98 9.31 -6.47
CA GLN A 245 -9.10 8.71 -7.80
C GLN A 245 -8.49 7.31 -7.91
N THR A 246 -7.44 7.05 -7.16
CA THR A 246 -6.73 5.77 -7.17
C THR A 246 -7.20 4.80 -6.09
N LEU A 247 -7.95 5.26 -5.08
CA LEU A 247 -8.33 4.51 -3.88
C LEU A 247 -8.99 3.15 -4.20
N VAL A 248 -10.02 3.17 -5.06
CA VAL A 248 -10.75 1.94 -5.41
C VAL A 248 -9.86 0.95 -6.14
N ARG A 249 -8.94 1.46 -6.99
CA ARG A 249 -7.95 0.62 -7.68
C ARG A 249 -6.98 0.00 -6.69
N SER A 250 -6.40 0.78 -5.76
CA SER A 250 -5.47 0.29 -4.73
C SER A 250 -6.13 -0.77 -3.84
N ILE A 251 -7.36 -0.55 -3.40
CA ILE A 251 -8.10 -1.55 -2.61
C ILE A 251 -8.36 -2.81 -3.42
N ASN A 252 -8.83 -2.70 -4.66
CA ASN A 252 -9.13 -3.86 -5.50
C ASN A 252 -7.88 -4.69 -5.81
N THR A 253 -6.75 -4.04 -6.15
CA THR A 253 -5.48 -4.74 -6.41
C THR A 253 -4.99 -5.47 -5.17
N SER A 254 -5.10 -4.87 -4.00
CA SER A 254 -4.71 -5.49 -2.73
C SER A 254 -5.61 -6.67 -2.36
N VAL A 255 -6.93 -6.54 -2.53
CA VAL A 255 -7.86 -7.64 -2.28
C VAL A 255 -7.57 -8.82 -3.23
N VAL A 256 -7.39 -8.56 -4.53
CA VAL A 256 -7.05 -9.61 -5.51
C VAL A 256 -5.73 -10.27 -5.20
N ALA A 257 -4.72 -9.53 -4.75
CA ALA A 257 -3.43 -10.10 -4.34
C ALA A 257 -3.52 -10.90 -3.03
N LEU A 258 -4.34 -10.47 -2.08
CA LEU A 258 -4.53 -11.16 -0.79
C LEU A 258 -5.29 -12.47 -0.94
N LEU A 259 -6.18 -12.62 -1.93
CA LEU A 259 -6.99 -13.84 -2.09
C LEU A 259 -6.15 -15.12 -2.22
N PRO A 260 -5.22 -15.26 -3.19
CA PRO A 260 -4.39 -16.45 -3.30
C PRO A 260 -3.44 -16.62 -2.10
N VAL A 261 -2.90 -15.52 -1.57
CA VAL A 261 -2.02 -15.54 -0.40
C VAL A 261 -2.78 -16.05 0.83
N THR A 262 -4.00 -15.59 1.06
CA THR A 262 -4.87 -16.07 2.14
C THR A 262 -5.22 -17.55 1.96
N ALA A 263 -5.50 -18.00 0.75
CA ALA A 263 -5.78 -19.40 0.48
C ALA A 263 -4.58 -20.29 0.85
N ILE A 264 -3.36 -19.90 0.44
CA ILE A 264 -2.13 -20.62 0.79
C ILE A 264 -1.90 -20.58 2.31
N LEU A 265 -2.12 -19.44 2.94
CA LEU A 265 -1.96 -19.25 4.38
C LEU A 265 -2.91 -20.18 5.17
N VAL A 266 -4.18 -20.25 4.77
CA VAL A 266 -5.18 -21.11 5.41
C VAL A 266 -4.84 -22.59 5.23
N VAL A 267 -4.50 -23.02 4.00
CA VAL A 267 -4.11 -24.41 3.72
C VAL A 267 -2.80 -24.74 4.44
N GLY A 268 -1.83 -23.82 4.46
CA GLY A 268 -0.58 -23.97 5.19
C GLY A 268 -0.82 -24.19 6.69
N PHE A 269 -1.72 -23.38 7.26
CA PHE A 269 -2.02 -23.46 8.69
C PHE A 269 -2.84 -24.68 9.09
N THR A 270 -3.78 -25.10 8.24
CA THR A 270 -4.74 -26.18 8.58
C THR A 270 -4.34 -27.57 8.10
N VAL A 271 -3.63 -27.68 6.97
CA VAL A 271 -3.36 -28.95 6.28
C VAL A 271 -1.88 -29.26 6.20
N LEU A 272 -1.05 -28.33 5.70
CA LEU A 272 0.37 -28.61 5.43
C LEU A 272 1.25 -28.50 6.69
N GLY A 273 0.80 -27.73 7.68
CA GLY A 273 1.63 -27.42 8.85
C GLY A 273 2.77 -26.42 8.53
N PRO A 274 3.67 -26.24 9.51
CA PRO A 274 4.77 -25.26 9.40
C PRO A 274 5.76 -25.62 8.31
N GLY A 275 6.13 -24.62 7.51
CA GLY A 275 7.08 -24.78 6.43
C GLY A 275 7.17 -23.53 5.56
N THR A 276 8.00 -23.60 4.52
CA THR A 276 8.34 -22.45 3.65
C THR A 276 7.12 -21.78 3.03
N LEU A 277 6.07 -22.54 2.67
CA LEU A 277 4.84 -21.98 2.09
C LEU A 277 4.05 -21.17 3.11
N LEU A 278 3.94 -21.66 4.35
CA LEU A 278 3.27 -20.94 5.43
C LEU A 278 4.04 -19.64 5.77
N ASP A 279 5.36 -19.72 5.95
CA ASP A 279 6.20 -18.60 6.30
C ASP A 279 6.16 -17.51 5.23
N LEU A 280 6.26 -17.91 3.95
CA LEU A 280 6.17 -17.02 2.82
C LEU A 280 4.80 -16.34 2.72
N SER A 281 3.72 -17.13 2.82
CA SER A 281 2.36 -16.59 2.71
C SER A 281 2.01 -15.69 3.88
N LEU A 282 2.48 -15.98 5.09
CA LEU A 282 2.30 -15.11 6.26
C LEU A 282 3.02 -13.76 6.05
N ALA A 283 4.27 -13.79 5.59
CA ALA A 283 5.01 -12.58 5.29
C ALA A 283 4.30 -11.73 4.23
N LEU A 284 3.86 -12.36 3.14
CA LEU A 284 3.13 -11.68 2.07
C LEU A 284 1.80 -11.11 2.56
N PHE A 285 1.04 -11.87 3.35
CA PHE A 285 -0.26 -11.41 3.87
C PHE A 285 -0.12 -10.14 4.72
N VAL A 286 0.77 -10.19 5.71
CA VAL A 286 1.04 -9.05 6.60
C VAL A 286 1.52 -7.86 5.80
N GLY A 287 2.49 -8.05 4.93
CA GLY A 287 3.11 -6.96 4.22
C GLY A 287 2.25 -6.33 3.13
N ILE A 288 1.42 -7.10 2.41
CA ILE A 288 0.45 -6.53 1.46
C ILE A 288 -0.56 -5.66 2.21
N ALA A 289 -1.04 -6.09 3.38
CA ALA A 289 -1.96 -5.31 4.19
C ALA A 289 -1.32 -3.98 4.67
N VAL A 290 -0.07 -4.04 5.17
CA VAL A 290 0.70 -2.87 5.60
C VAL A 290 0.99 -1.94 4.42
N GLY A 291 1.44 -2.45 3.28
CA GLY A 291 1.75 -1.66 2.08
C GLY A 291 0.52 -0.96 1.50
N THR A 292 -0.64 -1.62 1.53
CA THR A 292 -1.92 -1.00 1.12
C THR A 292 -2.29 0.17 2.01
N TYR A 293 -2.07 0.03 3.31
CA TYR A 293 -2.28 1.14 4.26
C TYR A 293 -1.31 2.28 3.97
N SER A 294 -0.02 1.99 3.83
CA SER A 294 1.01 3.02 3.74
C SER A 294 0.95 3.82 2.44
N SER A 295 0.65 3.18 1.30
CA SER A 295 0.54 3.84 -0.01
C SER A 295 -0.54 4.93 -0.01
N ILE A 296 -1.66 4.71 0.68
CA ILE A 296 -2.80 5.63 0.75
C ILE A 296 -2.59 6.68 1.84
N PHE A 297 -2.25 6.25 3.07
CA PHE A 297 -2.33 7.09 4.26
C PHE A 297 -0.99 7.74 4.65
N ILE A 298 0.14 7.26 4.13
CA ILE A 298 1.48 7.71 4.54
C ILE A 298 2.27 8.30 3.37
N ALA A 299 2.41 7.57 2.27
CA ALA A 299 3.26 7.98 1.16
C ALA A 299 2.84 9.32 0.56
N THR A 300 1.54 9.49 0.28
CA THR A 300 1.03 10.73 -0.34
C THR A 300 1.04 11.93 0.59
N PRO A 301 0.61 11.86 1.88
CA PRO A 301 0.78 12.95 2.81
C PRO A 301 2.24 13.38 3.01
N ILE A 302 3.18 12.44 3.12
CA ILE A 302 4.62 12.76 3.20
C ILE A 302 5.08 13.51 1.95
N LEU A 303 4.68 13.04 0.76
CA LEU A 303 5.01 13.72 -0.48
C LEU A 303 4.43 15.13 -0.51
N ALA A 304 3.19 15.31 -0.07
CA ALA A 304 2.53 16.61 0.00
C ALA A 304 3.32 17.57 0.90
N ASP A 305 3.71 17.15 2.10
CA ASP A 305 4.51 17.94 3.03
C ASP A 305 5.88 18.35 2.46
N LEU A 306 6.55 17.44 1.77
CA LEU A 306 7.84 17.71 1.17
C LEU A 306 7.74 18.72 0.01
N ARG A 307 6.65 18.64 -0.77
CA ARG A 307 6.50 19.49 -1.96
C ARG A 307 5.82 20.83 -1.68
N GLU A 308 4.91 20.91 -0.72
CA GLU A 308 4.24 22.18 -0.38
C GLU A 308 5.20 23.27 0.11
N ARG A 309 6.37 22.87 0.63
CA ARG A 309 7.42 23.82 1.04
C ARG A 309 8.18 24.45 -0.14
N GLU A 310 7.97 24.00 -1.35
CA GLU A 310 8.61 24.56 -2.54
C GLU A 310 8.00 25.93 -2.89
N PRO A 311 8.82 26.94 -3.24
CA PRO A 311 8.32 28.27 -3.60
C PRO A 311 7.29 28.24 -4.74
N ALA A 312 7.46 27.36 -5.73
CA ALA A 312 6.53 27.18 -6.84
C ALA A 312 5.14 26.66 -6.35
N MET A 313 5.12 25.72 -5.40
CA MET A 313 3.89 25.17 -4.85
C MET A 313 3.19 26.16 -3.91
N GLN A 314 3.95 26.97 -3.18
CA GLN A 314 3.39 28.07 -2.38
C GLN A 314 2.72 29.14 -3.26
N GLN A 315 3.32 29.46 -4.42
CA GLN A 315 2.71 30.37 -5.39
C GLN A 315 1.42 29.76 -5.99
N LEU A 316 1.45 28.47 -6.30
CA LEU A 316 0.26 27.75 -6.75
C LEU A 316 -0.86 27.80 -5.70
N ARG A 317 -0.54 27.57 -4.43
CA ARG A 317 -1.51 27.68 -3.33
C ARG A 317 -2.15 29.06 -3.27
N LYS A 318 -1.37 30.13 -3.33
CA LYS A 318 -1.89 31.51 -3.35
C LYS A 318 -2.79 31.78 -4.56
N ARG A 319 -2.49 31.21 -5.74
CA ARG A 319 -3.36 31.33 -6.93
C ARG A 319 -4.68 30.58 -6.72
N ALA A 320 -4.62 29.37 -6.19
CA ALA A 320 -5.80 28.54 -5.91
C ALA A 320 -6.72 29.21 -4.88
N GLU A 321 -6.17 29.76 -3.80
CA GLU A 321 -6.93 30.49 -2.78
C GLU A 321 -7.66 31.71 -3.38
N ARG A 322 -6.98 32.50 -4.23
CA ARG A 322 -7.61 33.63 -4.94
C ARG A 322 -8.73 33.18 -5.87
N TYR A 323 -8.51 32.13 -6.65
CA TYR A 323 -9.53 31.60 -7.54
C TYR A 323 -10.76 31.11 -6.77
N GLN A 324 -10.57 30.39 -5.67
CA GLN A 324 -11.66 29.89 -4.83
C GLN A 324 -12.43 31.02 -4.16
N ALA A 325 -11.73 32.05 -3.65
CA ALA A 325 -12.35 33.24 -3.07
C ALA A 325 -13.22 34.03 -4.10
N THR A 326 -12.69 34.18 -5.33
CA THR A 326 -13.45 34.86 -6.40
C THR A 326 -14.71 34.06 -6.78
N ARG A 327 -14.58 32.74 -6.89
CA ARG A 327 -15.72 31.85 -7.21
C ARG A 327 -16.77 31.85 -6.10
N ALA A 328 -16.35 31.83 -4.82
CA ALA A 328 -17.25 31.89 -3.69
C ALA A 328 -18.05 33.21 -3.67
N ARG A 329 -17.39 34.35 -3.94
CA ARG A 329 -18.05 35.65 -4.04
C ARG A 329 -19.07 35.69 -5.18
N ALA A 330 -18.69 35.20 -6.36
CA ALA A 330 -19.60 35.13 -7.52
C ALA A 330 -20.82 34.22 -7.24
N ALA A 331 -20.63 33.11 -6.51
CA ALA A 331 -21.75 32.25 -6.10
C ALA A 331 -22.69 32.95 -5.12
N GLN A 332 -22.16 33.68 -4.12
CA GLN A 332 -22.97 34.47 -3.17
C GLN A 332 -23.74 35.59 -3.87
N GLU A 333 -23.10 36.29 -4.82
CA GLU A 333 -23.76 37.33 -5.62
C GLU A 333 -24.89 36.78 -6.47
N ALA A 334 -24.71 35.58 -7.05
CA ALA A 334 -25.75 34.88 -7.81
C ALA A 334 -26.94 34.46 -6.94
N GLU A 335 -26.70 34.01 -5.70
CA GLU A 335 -27.76 33.65 -4.74
C GLU A 335 -28.49 34.90 -4.25
N THR A 336 -27.83 35.99 -3.96
CA THR A 336 -28.44 37.25 -3.49
C THR A 336 -29.13 38.04 -4.62
N GLY A 337 -28.68 37.84 -5.87
CA GLY A 337 -29.25 38.48 -7.05
C GLY A 337 -30.61 37.91 -7.50
N HIS A 338 -30.99 36.71 -7.06
CA HIS A 338 -32.29 36.09 -7.38
C HIS A 338 -33.47 36.60 -6.48
N GLY A 339 -33.21 37.53 -5.53
CA GLY A 339 -34.19 38.06 -4.58
C GLY A 339 -34.78 39.42 -4.88
N ARG A 340 -34.47 40.05 -6.03
CA ARG A 340 -35.14 41.29 -6.43
C ARG A 340 -36.08 41.06 -7.61
N PRO A 341 -37.41 40.97 -7.41
CA PRO A 341 -38.39 41.17 -8.47
C PRO A 341 -38.28 42.64 -8.88
N GLY A 342 -37.91 42.90 -10.13
CA GLY A 342 -37.84 44.26 -10.69
C GLY A 342 -39.20 44.92 -10.63
N GLU A 343 -39.39 45.90 -9.74
CA GLU A 343 -40.36 46.95 -9.92
C GLU A 343 -39.90 47.85 -11.08
N GLY A 344 -40.32 47.47 -12.24
CA GLY A 344 -40.20 48.31 -13.44
C GLY A 344 -41.34 49.28 -13.48
N THR A 345 -41.13 50.51 -12.97
CA THR A 345 -41.98 51.65 -13.35
C THR A 345 -41.65 52.06 -14.80
N GLY A 346 -42.65 51.80 -15.65
CA GLY A 346 -42.59 52.26 -17.03
C GLY A 346 -42.58 53.77 -17.16
N THR A 347 -41.72 54.29 -17.97
CA THR A 347 -41.94 55.58 -18.65
C THR A 347 -41.68 55.36 -20.16
N ARG A 348 -42.78 55.57 -20.88
CA ARG A 348 -42.90 55.55 -22.33
C ARG A 348 -42.49 56.88 -22.85
N ALA A 349 -41.46 57.00 -23.67
CA ALA A 349 -41.21 58.18 -24.47
C ALA A 349 -40.64 57.76 -25.84
N ASP A 350 -41.48 58.04 -26.82
CA ASP A 350 -41.33 58.47 -28.22
C ASP A 350 -40.15 58.05 -29.06
N ARG A 351 -40.60 57.55 -30.21
CA ARG A 351 -39.81 57.33 -31.46
C ARG A 351 -39.43 58.67 -32.18
N PRO A 352 -38.46 58.68 -33.08
CA PRO A 352 -38.81 58.62 -34.51
C PRO A 352 -38.09 57.53 -35.34
N GLN A 353 -38.81 57.12 -36.39
CA GLN A 353 -38.47 56.25 -37.48
C GLN A 353 -37.37 56.89 -38.35
N ASP A 354 -36.48 56.05 -38.91
CA ASP A 354 -36.14 56.11 -40.32
C ASP A 354 -35.34 54.86 -40.80
N ALA A 355 -35.90 54.30 -41.87
CA ALA A 355 -35.31 53.67 -43.07
C ALA A 355 -34.46 52.38 -42.97
N VAL A 356 -35.06 51.39 -43.60
CA VAL A 356 -34.52 50.10 -44.12
C VAL A 356 -33.65 50.37 -45.39
N PRO A 357 -32.75 49.49 -45.89
CA PRO A 357 -33.26 48.32 -46.62
C PRO A 357 -32.53 46.98 -46.43
N ALA A 358 -33.28 45.97 -46.88
CA ALA A 358 -33.13 44.57 -46.97
C ALA A 358 -31.89 43.96 -47.66
N ALA A 359 -31.52 42.76 -47.26
CA ALA A 359 -31.25 41.61 -48.16
C ALA A 359 -31.22 40.30 -47.31
N GLN A 360 -32.22 39.48 -47.53
CA GLN A 360 -32.22 38.09 -48.05
C GLN A 360 -31.19 37.14 -47.39
N ALA A 361 -31.45 35.99 -46.95
CA ALA A 361 -32.48 34.98 -47.11
C ALA A 361 -32.00 33.71 -46.41
N ALA A 362 -32.95 32.92 -45.95
CA ALA A 362 -32.99 31.46 -45.93
C ALA A 362 -32.25 30.66 -44.86
N GLY A 363 -33.05 29.88 -44.18
CA GLY A 363 -32.57 28.67 -43.52
C GLY A 363 -33.24 28.40 -42.16
N THR A 364 -34.56 28.19 -42.15
CA THR A 364 -35.28 27.59 -41.02
C THR A 364 -34.90 26.13 -40.87
N SER A 365 -34.30 25.77 -39.74
CA SER A 365 -34.46 24.43 -39.19
C SER A 365 -34.88 24.53 -37.73
N ARG A 366 -36.13 24.14 -37.52
CA ARG A 366 -36.71 23.94 -36.18
C ARG A 366 -35.93 22.82 -35.47
N ALA A 367 -35.27 23.16 -34.39
CA ALA A 367 -34.88 22.16 -33.38
C ALA A 367 -35.91 22.18 -32.27
N SER A 368 -36.66 21.12 -32.16
CA SER A 368 -37.48 20.76 -30.99
C SER A 368 -36.55 20.35 -29.84
N THR A 369 -36.90 20.83 -28.66
CA THR A 369 -36.38 20.50 -27.29
C THR A 369 -35.43 21.54 -26.71
N GLY A 370 -36.03 22.34 -25.82
CA GLY A 370 -35.34 23.37 -25.05
C GLY A 370 -34.44 22.84 -23.94
N ARG A 371 -33.23 22.39 -24.33
CA ARG A 371 -32.11 22.24 -23.40
C ARG A 371 -30.96 23.10 -23.89
N PRO A 372 -30.36 23.96 -23.05
CA PRO A 372 -29.18 24.70 -23.44
C PRO A 372 -28.03 23.75 -23.76
N VAL A 373 -27.53 23.78 -24.96
CA VAL A 373 -26.38 22.97 -25.42
C VAL A 373 -25.12 23.61 -24.87
N HIS A 374 -24.27 22.79 -24.24
CA HIS A 374 -23.00 23.21 -23.67
C HIS A 374 -22.10 23.87 -24.77
N PRO A 375 -21.37 24.94 -24.48
CA PRO A 375 -20.58 25.71 -25.47
C PRO A 375 -19.58 24.87 -26.29
N TYR A 376 -19.15 23.70 -25.78
CA TYR A 376 -18.25 22.78 -26.49
C TYR A 376 -18.96 21.76 -27.41
N ALA A 377 -20.28 21.78 -27.46
CA ALA A 377 -21.06 20.88 -28.33
C ALA A 377 -21.50 21.51 -29.67
N GLN A 378 -20.95 22.67 -30.04
CA GLN A 378 -21.17 23.26 -31.35
C GLN A 378 -20.30 22.51 -32.37
N PRO A 379 -20.86 22.01 -33.48
CA PRO A 379 -20.10 21.39 -34.56
C PRO A 379 -19.32 22.47 -35.32
N GLY A 380 -18.08 22.73 -34.90
CA GLY A 380 -17.12 23.47 -35.72
C GLY A 380 -16.69 22.61 -36.91
N PRO A 381 -16.21 23.22 -38.04
CA PRO A 381 -15.76 22.47 -39.18
C PRO A 381 -14.63 21.52 -38.79
N ARG A 382 -14.89 20.22 -38.93
CA ARG A 382 -13.87 19.18 -38.70
C ARG A 382 -12.85 19.22 -39.82
N ASN A 383 -11.69 19.82 -39.59
CA ASN A 383 -10.50 19.64 -40.41
C ASN A 383 -9.94 18.22 -40.23
N GLN A 384 -10.54 17.25 -40.91
CA GLN A 384 -9.91 15.94 -41.06
C GLN A 384 -8.99 16.00 -42.30
N PRO A 385 -7.70 15.61 -42.19
CA PRO A 385 -6.83 15.48 -43.34
C PRO A 385 -7.42 14.42 -44.28
N ARG A 386 -7.73 14.78 -45.55
CA ARG A 386 -8.14 13.82 -46.59
C ARG A 386 -6.97 12.87 -46.87
N ARG A 387 -7.17 11.57 -46.64
CA ARG A 387 -6.23 10.55 -47.08
C ARG A 387 -6.19 10.56 -48.61
N PRO A 388 -5.01 10.61 -49.25
CA PRO A 388 -4.90 10.48 -50.71
C PRO A 388 -5.36 9.08 -51.14
N PRO A 389 -5.97 8.93 -52.35
CA PRO A 389 -6.41 7.64 -52.85
C PRO A 389 -5.22 6.72 -53.09
N LYS A 390 -5.33 5.45 -52.69
CA LYS A 390 -4.36 4.41 -53.00
C LYS A 390 -4.31 4.25 -54.53
N SER A 391 -3.19 4.64 -55.16
CA SER A 391 -2.92 4.30 -56.53
C SER A 391 -2.75 2.79 -56.65
N LYS A 392 -3.48 2.19 -57.58
CA LYS A 392 -3.35 0.79 -58.02
C LYS A 392 -1.91 0.57 -58.54
N ARG A 393 -1.25 -0.37 -57.99
CA ARG A 393 -0.26 -1.22 -58.66
C ARG A 393 -0.55 -2.66 -58.31
#